data_13906581416e2e6c63b52a7a3aba4c66
#
_entry.id   13906581416e2e6c63b52a7a3aba4c66
#
_cell.length_a   1.000
_cell.length_b   1.000
_cell.length_c   1.000
_cell.angle_alpha   90.00
_cell.angle_beta   90.00
_cell.angle_gamma   90.00
#
_symmetry.space_group_name_H-M   'P 1'
#
loop_
_entity.id
_entity.type
_entity.pdbx_description
1 polymer ?
#
loop_
_entity_poly.entity_id
_entity_poly.type
_entity_poly.pdbx_seq_one_letter_code
_entity_poly.pdbx_strand_id
1 'polypeptide(L)'
;MELEFQQLDLRYERLRARQPARERRLLASLADAGQQMPIVVVIGPSAYVVVDGHKRVRCLRQLHRDTVAAVRWEMSEADALIFRQLLHTEATASALEQGWLLRALHEDHGLALDALARRFDRSVSWVSRRVSLVRKRPVPRLGWRFAE
;
A
#
# COMPACT_ATOMS: atom_id res chain seq x y z
N MET A 1 -5.84 14.03 -10.57
CA MET A 1 -7.06 13.54 -11.22
C MET A 1 -8.05 13.04 -10.19
N GLU A 2 -9.32 13.02 -10.53
CA GLU A 2 -10.35 12.50 -9.66
C GLU A 2 -10.76 11.11 -10.14
N LEU A 3 -10.82 10.14 -9.23
CA LEU A 3 -11.22 8.77 -9.56
C LEU A 3 -12.44 8.38 -8.71
N GLU A 4 -13.33 7.60 -9.31
CA GLU A 4 -14.43 6.99 -8.58
C GLU A 4 -13.93 5.73 -7.86
N PHE A 5 -14.56 5.37 -6.75
CA PHE A 5 -14.09 4.24 -5.94
C PHE A 5 -14.13 2.91 -6.69
N GLN A 6 -15.10 2.72 -7.59
CA GLN A 6 -15.17 1.48 -8.38
C GLN A 6 -14.04 1.35 -9.39
N GLN A 7 -13.30 2.42 -9.69
CA GLN A 7 -12.14 2.38 -10.56
C GLN A 7 -10.87 1.91 -9.84
N LEU A 8 -10.92 1.72 -8.52
CA LEU A 8 -9.78 1.42 -7.69
C LEU A 8 -9.69 -0.06 -7.37
N ASP A 9 -8.48 -0.61 -7.45
CA ASP A 9 -8.13 -1.94 -6.98
C ASP A 9 -7.33 -1.79 -5.68
N LEU A 10 -7.84 -2.32 -4.60
CA LEU A 10 -7.26 -2.19 -3.25
C LEU A 10 -6.45 -3.42 -2.84
N ARG A 11 -5.87 -4.15 -3.79
CA ARG A 11 -5.16 -5.41 -3.52
C ARG A 11 -4.04 -5.31 -2.49
N TYR A 12 -3.42 -4.15 -2.35
CA TYR A 12 -2.29 -3.96 -1.44
C TYR A 12 -2.69 -3.44 -0.06
N GLU A 13 -3.97 -3.25 0.20
CA GLU A 13 -4.47 -2.82 1.50
C GLU A 13 -4.01 -3.75 2.62
N ARG A 14 -3.96 -5.04 2.33
CA ARG A 14 -3.58 -6.11 3.26
C ARG A 14 -2.13 -6.04 3.73
N LEU A 15 -1.27 -5.27 3.04
CA LEU A 15 0.15 -5.17 3.38
C LEU A 15 0.42 -4.20 4.53
N ARG A 16 -0.60 -3.52 5.03
CA ARG A 16 -0.47 -2.56 6.11
C ARG A 16 -1.40 -2.93 7.26
N ALA A 17 -0.87 -2.84 8.47
CA ALA A 17 -1.66 -3.06 9.67
C ALA A 17 -2.63 -1.89 9.89
N ARG A 18 -3.82 -2.20 10.40
CA ARG A 18 -4.81 -1.16 10.75
C ARG A 18 -4.33 -0.41 11.99
N GLN A 19 -4.51 0.89 11.97
CA GLN A 19 -4.17 1.77 13.08
C GLN A 19 -5.40 2.65 13.41
N PRO A 20 -6.33 2.13 14.21
CA PRO A 20 -7.63 2.80 14.42
C PRO A 20 -7.53 4.23 14.91
N ALA A 21 -6.58 4.55 15.80
CA ALA A 21 -6.43 5.91 16.31
C ALA A 21 -5.99 6.89 15.23
N ARG A 22 -5.04 6.49 14.38
CA ARG A 22 -4.60 7.31 13.25
C ARG A 22 -5.70 7.47 12.22
N GLU A 23 -6.45 6.40 11.98
CA GLU A 23 -7.57 6.42 11.04
C GLU A 23 -8.67 7.38 11.49
N ARG A 24 -8.99 7.38 12.80
CA ARG A 24 -9.96 8.33 13.36
C ARG A 24 -9.51 9.78 13.21
N ARG A 25 -8.22 10.05 13.45
CA ARG A 25 -7.66 11.40 13.25
C ARG A 25 -7.71 11.83 11.79
N LEU A 26 -7.41 10.91 10.88
CA LEU A 26 -7.48 11.17 9.45
C LEU A 26 -8.93 11.43 9.02
N LEU A 27 -9.87 10.63 9.53
CA LEU A 27 -11.30 10.81 9.24
C LEU A 27 -11.76 12.21 9.66
N ALA A 28 -11.40 12.65 10.86
CA ALA A 28 -11.76 13.97 11.35
C ALA A 28 -11.16 15.08 10.48
N SER A 29 -9.89 14.94 10.09
CA SER A 29 -9.21 15.89 9.22
C SER A 29 -9.86 15.98 7.85
N LEU A 30 -10.21 14.84 7.26
CA LEU A 30 -10.87 14.79 5.95
C LEU A 30 -12.28 15.39 6.01
N ALA A 31 -13.00 15.16 7.10
CA ALA A 31 -14.32 15.75 7.30
C ALA A 31 -14.26 17.27 7.41
N ASP A 32 -13.23 17.79 8.07
CA ASP A 32 -13.07 19.22 8.33
C ASP A 32 -12.48 19.97 7.13
N ALA A 33 -11.34 19.50 6.61
CA ALA A 33 -10.56 20.23 5.61
C ALA A 33 -10.62 19.62 4.21
N GLY A 34 -11.25 18.45 4.05
CA GLY A 34 -11.22 17.72 2.80
C GLY A 34 -9.89 17.02 2.55
N GLN A 35 -9.77 16.43 1.39
CA GLN A 35 -8.57 15.69 1.01
C GLN A 35 -7.44 16.67 0.67
N GLN A 36 -6.36 16.63 1.45
CA GLN A 36 -5.18 17.48 1.25
C GLN A 36 -4.11 16.78 0.41
N MET A 37 -3.96 15.46 0.60
CA MET A 37 -2.96 14.66 -0.11
C MET A 37 -3.65 13.69 -1.04
N PRO A 38 -3.23 13.63 -2.32
CA PRO A 38 -3.76 12.63 -3.23
C PRO A 38 -3.31 11.21 -2.85
N ILE A 39 -4.10 10.22 -3.22
CA ILE A 39 -3.64 8.83 -3.20
C ILE A 39 -2.74 8.60 -4.40
N VAL A 40 -1.93 7.55 -4.35
CA VAL A 40 -1.04 7.17 -5.47
C VAL A 40 -1.57 5.89 -6.10
N VAL A 41 -1.69 5.92 -7.42
CA VAL A 41 -2.15 4.77 -8.20
C VAL A 41 -1.19 4.49 -9.34
N VAL A 42 -1.21 3.24 -9.83
CA VAL A 42 -0.60 2.85 -11.10
C VAL A 42 -1.67 2.19 -11.96
N ILE A 43 -1.49 2.20 -13.27
CA ILE A 43 -2.43 1.52 -14.17
C ILE A 43 -2.27 0.01 -14.04
N GLY A 44 -3.37 -0.67 -13.72
CA GLY A 44 -3.48 -2.12 -13.75
C GLY A 44 -4.21 -2.60 -15.00
N PRO A 45 -4.39 -3.92 -15.15
CA PRO A 45 -5.05 -4.50 -16.34
C PRO A 45 -6.51 -4.06 -16.52
N SER A 46 -7.22 -3.82 -15.42
CA SER A 46 -8.66 -3.50 -15.47
C SER A 46 -9.06 -2.35 -14.56
N ALA A 47 -8.16 -1.86 -13.73
CA ALA A 47 -8.46 -0.79 -12.78
C ALA A 47 -7.17 -0.06 -12.40
N TYR A 48 -7.31 1.06 -11.70
CA TYR A 48 -6.18 1.75 -11.08
C TYR A 48 -5.82 1.05 -9.78
N VAL A 49 -4.59 0.57 -9.68
CA VAL A 49 -4.11 -0.14 -8.48
C VAL A 49 -3.60 0.91 -7.50
N VAL A 50 -4.20 0.96 -6.32
CA VAL A 50 -3.76 1.88 -5.26
C VAL A 50 -2.49 1.33 -4.62
N VAL A 51 -1.44 2.14 -4.59
CA VAL A 51 -0.17 1.79 -3.95
C VAL A 51 0.06 2.58 -2.67
N ASP A 52 -0.57 3.73 -2.52
CA ASP A 52 -0.50 4.54 -1.29
C ASP A 52 -1.82 5.27 -1.07
N GLY A 53 -2.25 5.34 0.19
CA GLY A 53 -3.44 6.09 0.56
C GLY A 53 -4.66 5.23 0.86
N HIS A 54 -4.51 3.96 1.16
CA HIS A 54 -5.64 3.06 1.48
C HIS A 54 -6.50 3.58 2.63
N LYS A 55 -5.89 4.17 3.66
CA LYS A 55 -6.63 4.77 4.78
C LYS A 55 -7.49 5.93 4.32
N ARG A 56 -6.96 6.77 3.42
CA ARG A 56 -7.74 7.88 2.86
C ARG A 56 -8.93 7.38 2.06
N VAL A 57 -8.75 6.33 1.28
CA VAL A 57 -9.86 5.72 0.53
C VAL A 57 -10.95 5.25 1.48
N ARG A 58 -10.58 4.53 2.54
CA ARG A 58 -11.55 4.05 3.53
C ARG A 58 -12.30 5.20 4.19
N CYS A 59 -11.57 6.23 4.62
CA CYS A 59 -12.17 7.38 5.29
C CYS A 59 -13.09 8.18 4.36
N LEU A 60 -12.68 8.39 3.12
CA LEU A 60 -13.50 9.12 2.15
C LEU A 60 -14.78 8.37 1.80
N ARG A 61 -14.71 7.05 1.69
CA ARG A 61 -15.91 6.23 1.51
C ARG A 61 -16.83 6.32 2.72
N GLN A 62 -16.27 6.29 3.92
CA GLN A 62 -17.03 6.43 5.16
C GLN A 62 -17.72 7.79 5.25
N LEU A 63 -17.12 8.83 4.67
CA LEU A 63 -17.69 10.17 4.57
C LEU A 63 -18.65 10.34 3.38
N HIS A 64 -18.93 9.26 2.67
CA HIS A 64 -19.84 9.24 1.51
C HIS A 64 -19.40 10.19 0.40
N ARG A 65 -18.09 10.34 0.18
CA ARG A 65 -17.56 11.09 -0.96
C ARG A 65 -17.72 10.25 -2.23
N ASP A 66 -17.89 10.93 -3.35
CA ASP A 66 -18.09 10.25 -4.64
C ASP A 66 -16.78 9.88 -5.32
N THR A 67 -15.75 10.69 -5.10
CA THR A 67 -14.47 10.55 -5.78
C THR A 67 -13.31 10.75 -4.80
N VAL A 68 -12.12 10.40 -5.27
CA VAL A 68 -10.87 10.60 -4.53
C VAL A 68 -9.85 11.23 -5.48
N ALA A 69 -9.12 12.23 -4.97
CA ALA A 69 -8.03 12.83 -5.70
C ALA A 69 -6.83 11.88 -5.73
N ALA A 70 -6.26 11.66 -6.90
CA ALA A 70 -5.19 10.70 -7.12
C ALA A 70 -4.11 11.27 -8.02
N VAL A 71 -2.87 10.82 -7.81
CA VAL A 71 -1.78 10.98 -8.78
C VAL A 71 -1.42 9.61 -9.32
N ARG A 72 -1.10 9.55 -10.59
CA ARG A 72 -0.68 8.33 -11.24
C ARG A 72 0.82 8.32 -11.39
N TRP A 73 1.46 7.26 -10.90
CA TRP A 73 2.86 7.01 -11.19
C TRP A 73 2.98 6.13 -12.43
N GLU A 74 3.84 6.54 -13.36
CA GLU A 74 4.09 5.80 -14.60
C GLU A 74 5.20 4.78 -14.37
N MET A 75 4.89 3.70 -13.68
CA MET A 75 5.82 2.62 -13.38
C MET A 75 5.03 1.34 -13.09
N SER A 76 5.75 0.22 -12.99
CA SER A 76 5.13 -1.06 -12.62
C SER A 76 4.63 -1.04 -11.18
N GLU A 77 3.73 -1.97 -10.85
CA GLU A 77 3.25 -2.14 -9.48
C GLU A 77 4.42 -2.41 -8.52
N ALA A 78 5.34 -3.29 -8.91
CA ALA A 78 6.50 -3.64 -8.08
C ALA A 78 7.37 -2.41 -7.81
N ASP A 79 7.70 -1.65 -8.85
CA ASP A 79 8.52 -0.44 -8.70
C ASP A 79 7.80 0.61 -7.85
N ALA A 80 6.50 0.76 -8.02
CA ALA A 80 5.72 1.71 -7.24
C ALA A 80 5.70 1.36 -5.75
N LEU A 81 5.54 0.08 -5.42
CA LEU A 81 5.56 -0.39 -4.04
C LEU A 81 6.93 -0.16 -3.38
N ILE A 82 8.01 -0.43 -4.11
CA ILE A 82 9.37 -0.19 -3.63
C ILE A 82 9.59 1.31 -3.43
N PHE A 83 9.23 2.12 -4.43
CA PHE A 83 9.43 3.57 -4.38
C PHE A 83 8.64 4.21 -3.23
N ARG A 84 7.41 3.78 -3.05
CA ARG A 84 6.59 4.23 -1.92
C ARG A 84 7.27 3.92 -0.59
N GLN A 85 7.79 2.71 -0.42
CA GLN A 85 8.47 2.32 0.82
C GLN A 85 9.73 3.16 1.06
N LEU A 86 10.47 3.47 0.00
CA LEU A 86 11.67 4.31 0.12
C LEU A 86 11.35 5.77 0.46
N LEU A 87 10.22 6.28 -0.01
CA LEU A 87 9.76 7.62 0.30
C LEU A 87 9.26 7.74 1.74
N HIS A 88 8.59 6.71 2.24
CA HIS A 88 8.10 6.64 3.62
C HIS A 88 9.16 5.93 4.47
N THR A 89 10.09 6.71 5.00
CA THR A 89 11.17 6.15 5.80
C THR A 89 10.68 5.43 7.06
N GLU A 90 11.55 4.66 7.61
CA GLU A 90 11.40 3.60 8.60
C GLU A 90 10.45 3.81 9.78
N ALA A 91 10.12 5.04 10.11
CA ALA A 91 9.28 5.36 11.26
C ALA A 91 7.84 4.84 11.15
N THR A 92 7.40 4.43 9.96
CA THR A 92 6.00 4.09 9.71
C THR A 92 5.74 2.63 9.37
N ALA A 93 6.77 1.85 9.06
CA ALA A 93 6.60 0.44 8.70
C ALA A 93 7.23 -0.46 9.75
N SER A 94 6.43 -1.36 10.32
CA SER A 94 6.93 -2.39 11.23
C SER A 94 7.71 -3.47 10.47
N ALA A 95 8.48 -4.29 11.21
CA ALA A 95 9.17 -5.44 10.63
C ALA A 95 8.19 -6.40 9.94
N LEU A 96 7.00 -6.54 10.49
CA LEU A 96 5.95 -7.40 9.93
C LEU A 96 5.44 -6.83 8.61
N GLU A 97 5.16 -5.54 8.54
CA GLU A 97 4.73 -4.89 7.31
C GLU A 97 5.80 -4.93 6.23
N GLN A 98 7.06 -4.73 6.61
CA GLN A 98 8.20 -4.89 5.70
C GLN A 98 8.26 -6.32 5.15
N GLY A 99 8.05 -7.30 6.01
CA GLY A 99 8.01 -8.71 5.63
C GLY A 99 6.89 -9.02 4.63
N TRP A 100 5.70 -8.50 4.87
CA TRP A 100 4.56 -8.65 3.95
C TRP A 100 4.87 -8.06 2.58
N LEU A 101 5.44 -6.86 2.55
CA LEU A 101 5.82 -6.21 1.29
C LEU A 101 6.89 -7.00 0.54
N LEU A 102 7.97 -7.40 1.24
CA LEU A 102 9.06 -8.16 0.63
C LEU A 102 8.58 -9.50 0.10
N ARG A 103 7.70 -10.17 0.85
CA ARG A 103 7.12 -11.44 0.41
C ARG A 103 6.27 -11.26 -0.84
N ALA A 104 5.44 -10.23 -0.89
CA ALA A 104 4.62 -9.94 -2.06
C ALA A 104 5.49 -9.65 -3.29
N LEU A 105 6.56 -8.87 -3.12
CA LEU A 105 7.49 -8.57 -4.21
C LEU A 105 8.21 -9.81 -4.70
N HIS A 106 8.58 -10.70 -3.80
CA HIS A 106 9.27 -11.95 -4.13
C HIS A 106 8.33 -12.97 -4.78
N GLU A 107 7.17 -13.24 -4.16
CA GLU A 107 6.26 -14.30 -4.59
C GLU A 107 5.32 -13.85 -5.72
N ASP A 108 4.77 -12.64 -5.65
CA ASP A 108 3.77 -12.19 -6.62
C ASP A 108 4.41 -11.47 -7.82
N HIS A 109 5.57 -10.85 -7.62
CA HIS A 109 6.25 -10.08 -8.67
C HIS A 109 7.55 -10.73 -9.13
N GLY A 110 7.94 -11.87 -8.56
CA GLY A 110 9.06 -12.66 -9.03
C GLY A 110 10.44 -12.04 -8.78
N LEU A 111 10.57 -11.09 -7.85
CA LEU A 111 11.86 -10.47 -7.56
C LEU A 111 12.70 -11.38 -6.68
N ALA A 112 13.97 -11.60 -7.07
CA ALA A 112 14.89 -12.39 -6.28
C ALA A 112 15.25 -11.68 -4.99
N LEU A 113 15.60 -12.45 -3.94
CA LEU A 113 15.95 -11.89 -2.63
C LEU A 113 17.15 -10.96 -2.70
N ASP A 114 18.16 -11.28 -3.52
CA ASP A 114 19.33 -10.42 -3.70
C ASP A 114 18.99 -9.13 -4.44
N ALA A 115 18.06 -9.17 -5.38
CA ALA A 115 17.58 -7.97 -6.07
C ALA A 115 16.84 -7.05 -5.10
N LEU A 116 16.01 -7.61 -4.21
CA LEU A 116 15.34 -6.85 -3.16
C LEU A 116 16.33 -6.23 -2.19
N ALA A 117 17.35 -6.98 -1.81
CA ALA A 117 18.40 -6.47 -0.92
C ALA A 117 19.07 -5.22 -1.53
N ARG A 118 19.39 -5.27 -2.81
CA ARG A 118 19.98 -4.14 -3.51
C ARG A 118 19.03 -2.95 -3.57
N ARG A 119 17.77 -3.20 -3.90
CA ARG A 119 16.76 -2.12 -4.03
C ARG A 119 16.51 -1.41 -2.71
N PHE A 120 16.57 -2.10 -1.58
CA PHE A 120 16.34 -1.54 -0.25
C PHE A 120 17.63 -1.19 0.49
N ASP A 121 18.79 -1.35 -0.15
CA ASP A 121 20.09 -1.09 0.46
C ASP A 121 20.26 -1.86 1.79
N ARG A 122 19.96 -3.14 1.75
CA ARG A 122 20.04 -4.06 2.90
C ARG A 122 20.74 -5.34 2.50
N SER A 123 21.13 -6.13 3.50
CA SER A 123 21.71 -7.45 3.24
C SER A 123 20.65 -8.45 2.81
N VAL A 124 21.06 -9.50 2.09
CA VAL A 124 20.18 -10.61 1.75
C VAL A 124 19.65 -11.28 3.02
N SER A 125 20.47 -11.38 4.06
CA SER A 125 20.03 -11.93 5.35
C SER A 125 18.89 -11.11 5.97
N TRP A 126 18.95 -9.80 5.87
CA TRP A 126 17.90 -8.92 6.37
C TRP A 126 16.58 -9.21 5.64
N VAL A 127 16.63 -9.29 4.31
CA VAL A 127 15.43 -9.60 3.49
C VAL A 127 14.90 -10.98 3.85
N SER A 128 15.77 -11.98 3.92
CA SER A 128 15.39 -13.36 4.25
C SER A 128 14.71 -13.47 5.60
N ARG A 129 15.23 -12.78 6.61
CA ARG A 129 14.64 -12.78 7.96
C ARG A 129 13.24 -12.13 7.96
N ARG A 130 13.05 -11.03 7.23
CA ARG A 130 11.75 -10.37 7.12
C ARG A 130 10.72 -11.26 6.43
N VAL A 131 11.08 -11.90 5.34
CA VAL A 131 10.22 -12.85 4.63
C VAL A 131 9.88 -14.05 5.52
N SER A 132 10.85 -14.59 6.25
CA SER A 132 10.62 -15.71 7.17
C SER A 132 9.69 -15.35 8.31
N LEU A 133 9.72 -14.11 8.78
CA LEU A 133 8.83 -13.63 9.84
C LEU A 133 7.37 -13.79 9.45
N VAL A 134 7.01 -13.49 8.23
CA VAL A 134 5.62 -13.54 7.76
C VAL A 134 5.18 -14.93 7.31
N ARG A 135 6.08 -15.85 7.11
CA ARG A 135 5.72 -17.27 6.91
C ARG A 135 5.03 -17.84 8.12
N LYS A 136 5.43 -17.39 9.31
CA LYS A 136 4.83 -17.81 10.60
C LYS A 136 3.57 -17.00 10.94
N ARG A 137 3.42 -15.81 10.35
CA ARG A 137 2.29 -14.91 10.57
C ARG A 137 1.78 -14.42 9.22
N PRO A 138 0.92 -15.22 8.57
CA PRO A 138 0.44 -14.86 7.23
C PRO A 138 -0.32 -13.55 7.26
N VAL A 139 -0.33 -12.88 6.12
CA VAL A 139 -1.14 -11.68 5.90
C VAL A 139 -2.60 -12.03 6.16
N PRO A 140 -3.34 -11.20 6.92
CA PRO A 140 -4.77 -11.40 7.06
C PRO A 140 -5.42 -11.48 5.68
N ARG A 141 -6.26 -12.49 5.49
CA ARG A 141 -6.97 -12.66 4.23
C ARG A 141 -8.11 -11.66 4.13
N LEU A 142 -7.77 -10.50 3.62
CA LEU A 142 -8.79 -9.61 3.10
C LEU A 142 -8.93 -9.96 1.63
N GLY A 143 -10.11 -10.33 1.19
CA GLY A 143 -10.31 -10.68 -0.20
C GLY A 143 -9.89 -9.55 -1.13
N TRP A 144 -9.32 -9.91 -2.26
CA TRP A 144 -9.02 -8.97 -3.31
C TRP A 144 -10.32 -8.44 -3.88
N ARG A 145 -10.51 -7.13 -3.83
CA ARG A 145 -11.72 -6.54 -4.39
C ARG A 145 -11.48 -5.08 -4.74
N PHE A 146 -12.30 -4.60 -5.65
CA PHE A 146 -12.34 -3.20 -5.98
C PHE A 146 -13.04 -2.42 -4.86
N ALA A 147 -12.74 -1.14 -4.77
CA ALA A 147 -13.42 -0.24 -3.85
C ALA A 147 -14.78 0.13 -4.46
N GLU A 148 -15.82 -0.50 -4.02
CA GLU A 148 -17.16 -0.21 -4.48
C GLU A 148 -17.86 0.82 -3.62
#